data_2692532c5675c488946eb4f0bce65edf
#
_entry.id   2692532c5675c488946eb4f0bce65edf
#
_cell.length_a   1.000
_cell.length_b   1.000
_cell.length_c   1.000
_cell.angle_alpha   90.00
_cell.angle_beta   90.00
_cell.angle_gamma   90.00
#
_symmetry.space_group_name_H-M   'P 1'
#
loop_
_entity.id
_entity.type
_entity.pdbx_description
1 polymer ?
#
loop_
_entity_poly.entity_id
_entity_poly.type
_entity_poly.pdbx_seq_one_letter_code
_entity_poly.pdbx_strand_id
1 'polypeptide(L)' 'MMTKERFLDTPIKLGAFKDGVADGLLEGHRSDYHPDMYSYKQGYDFGLTMYSRLKESE' A
#
# COMPACT_ATOMS: atom_id res chain seq x y z
N MET A 1 10.76 -1.75 21.40
CA MET A 1 10.24 -2.73 21.25
C MET A 1 8.86 -2.77 21.40
N MET A 2 8.27 -2.16 22.25
CA MET A 2 6.91 -2.21 22.37
C MET A 2 6.25 -1.64 21.19
N THR A 3 6.78 -0.69 20.56
CA THR A 3 6.17 -0.15 19.40
C THR A 3 5.98 -1.15 18.36
N LYS A 4 6.81 -2.12 18.29
CA LYS A 4 6.61 -3.11 17.37
C LYS A 4 5.40 -3.84 17.61
N GLU A 5 5.04 -4.06 18.83
CA GLU A 5 3.86 -4.78 19.09
C GLU A 5 2.68 -4.07 18.62
N ARG A 6 2.69 -2.74 18.65
CA ARG A 6 1.56 -2.02 18.21
C ARG A 6 1.37 -2.20 16.74
N PHE A 7 2.41 -2.29 15.98
CA PHE A 7 2.31 -2.58 14.60
C PHE A 7 1.69 -3.90 14.37
N LEU A 8 1.99 -4.89 15.19
CA LEU A 8 1.48 -6.21 14.99
C LEU A 8 0.00 -6.34 15.29
N ASP A 9 -0.58 -5.35 15.95
CA ASP A 9 -1.99 -5.40 16.22
C ASP A 9 -2.80 -5.39 14.94
N THR A 10 -2.28 -4.80 13.88
CA THR A 10 -2.99 -4.81 12.63
C THR A 10 -2.00 -5.19 11.56
N PRO A 11 -1.72 -6.46 11.45
CA PRO A 11 -0.71 -6.91 10.51
C PRO A 11 -1.11 -6.66 9.07
N ILE A 12 -0.13 -6.30 8.28
CA ILE A 12 -0.33 -6.07 6.87
C ILE A 12 -0.11 -7.39 6.16
N LYS A 13 -1.06 -7.75 5.31
CA LYS A 13 -0.90 -8.96 4.52
C LYS A 13 -0.14 -8.59 3.27
N LEU A 14 1.01 -9.20 3.09
CA LEU A 14 1.91 -8.84 2.03
C LEU A 14 1.29 -8.93 0.64
N GLY A 15 0.53 -9.96 0.39
CA GLY A 15 -0.08 -10.10 -0.94
C GLY A 15 -1.01 -8.95 -1.28
N ALA A 16 -1.88 -8.57 -0.33
CA ALA A 16 -2.81 -7.48 -0.56
C ALA A 16 -2.05 -6.15 -0.65
N PHE A 17 -1.01 -6.01 0.15
CA PHE A 17 -0.20 -4.81 0.13
C PHE A 17 0.45 -4.65 -1.24
N LYS A 18 0.99 -5.73 -1.78
CA LYS A 18 1.65 -5.69 -3.07
C LYS A 18 0.64 -5.35 -4.18
N ASP A 19 -0.58 -5.85 -4.07
CA ASP A 19 -1.60 -5.54 -5.05
C ASP A 19 -1.90 -4.04 -5.00
N GLY A 20 -1.96 -3.47 -3.80
CA GLY A 20 -2.19 -2.05 -3.67
C GLY A 20 -1.05 -1.24 -4.25
N VAL A 21 0.18 -1.64 -3.97
CA VAL A 21 1.33 -0.94 -4.47
C VAL A 21 1.30 -0.91 -6.00
N ALA A 22 0.97 -2.05 -6.60
CA ALA A 22 0.94 -2.14 -8.05
C ALA A 22 -0.13 -1.20 -8.61
N ASP A 23 -1.31 -1.17 -7.99
CA ASP A 23 -2.36 -0.30 -8.48
C ASP A 23 -1.99 1.16 -8.31
N GLY A 24 -1.39 1.52 -7.18
CA GLY A 24 -1.02 2.90 -6.94
C GLY A 24 0.15 3.36 -7.79
N LEU A 25 1.13 2.50 -7.96
CA LEU A 25 2.33 2.87 -8.68
C LEU A 25 2.15 2.75 -10.19
N LEU A 26 1.49 1.71 -10.63
CA LEU A 26 1.41 1.41 -12.06
C LEU A 26 0.11 1.81 -12.72
N GLU A 27 -1.00 1.60 -12.02
CA GLU A 27 -2.28 1.85 -12.65
C GLU A 27 -2.86 3.21 -12.33
N GLY A 28 -2.58 3.72 -11.17
CA GLY A 28 -3.06 5.02 -10.81
C GLY A 28 -4.50 5.06 -10.33
N HIS A 29 -5.16 3.93 -10.24
CA HIS A 29 -6.52 3.95 -9.71
C HIS A 29 -6.73 2.77 -8.79
N ARG A 30 -7.57 2.95 -7.80
CA ARG A 30 -7.77 1.97 -6.77
C ARG A 30 -8.95 1.07 -7.08
N SER A 31 -8.81 -0.18 -6.71
CA SER A 31 -9.88 -1.13 -6.84
C SER A 31 -10.96 -0.81 -5.83
N ASP A 32 -12.22 -1.01 -6.19
CA ASP A 32 -13.32 -0.77 -5.27
C ASP A 32 -13.42 -1.86 -4.24
N TYR A 33 -12.94 -3.02 -4.54
CA TYR A 33 -13.06 -4.15 -3.64
C TYR A 33 -11.81 -5.00 -3.63
N HIS A 34 -11.39 -5.40 -2.46
CA HIS A 34 -10.29 -6.33 -2.31
C HIS A 34 -10.56 -7.11 -1.04
N PRO A 35 -10.27 -8.40 -1.00
CA PRO A 35 -10.51 -9.20 0.18
C PRO A 35 -9.90 -8.62 1.46
N ASP A 36 -8.80 -7.93 1.34
CA ASP A 36 -8.18 -7.30 2.50
C ASP A 36 -7.95 -5.84 2.18
N MET A 37 -9.00 -5.05 2.31
CA MET A 37 -8.90 -3.63 1.95
C MET A 37 -7.92 -2.86 2.81
N TYR A 38 -7.77 -3.25 4.07
CA TYR A 38 -6.84 -2.51 4.92
C TYR A 38 -5.43 -2.59 4.37
N SER A 39 -4.94 -3.78 4.11
CA SER A 39 -3.59 -3.96 3.60
C SER A 39 -3.47 -3.39 2.20
N TYR A 40 -4.51 -3.58 1.39
CA TYR A 40 -4.52 -3.08 0.03
C TYR A 40 -4.38 -1.56 0.02
N LYS A 41 -5.16 -0.87 0.84
CA LYS A 41 -5.11 0.59 0.87
C LYS A 41 -3.77 1.11 1.33
N GLN A 42 -3.17 0.44 2.30
CA GLN A 42 -1.85 0.85 2.75
C GLN A 42 -0.85 0.73 1.60
N GLY A 43 -0.95 -0.34 0.84
CA GLY A 43 -0.07 -0.52 -0.30
C GLY A 43 -0.33 0.51 -1.38
N TYR A 44 -1.60 0.81 -1.61
CA TYR A 44 -1.98 1.77 -2.63
C TYR A 44 -1.40 3.15 -2.31
N ASP A 45 -1.51 3.58 -1.04
CA ASP A 45 -0.97 4.86 -0.63
C ASP A 45 0.54 4.89 -0.79
N PHE A 46 1.18 3.79 -0.46
CA PHE A 46 2.63 3.70 -0.60
C PHE A 46 3.00 3.80 -2.08
N GLY A 47 2.25 3.11 -2.92
CA GLY A 47 2.50 3.13 -4.36
C GLY A 47 2.35 4.53 -4.96
N LEU A 48 1.32 5.25 -4.52
CA LEU A 48 1.12 6.60 -4.99
C LEU A 48 2.26 7.51 -4.57
N THR A 49 2.74 7.33 -3.35
CA THR A 49 3.85 8.14 -2.86
C THR A 49 5.09 7.89 -3.69
N MET A 50 5.35 6.62 -4.01
CA MET A 50 6.52 6.29 -4.81
C MET A 50 6.38 6.86 -6.21
N TYR A 51 5.17 6.79 -6.76
CA TYR A 51 4.93 7.30 -8.09
C TYR A 51 5.22 8.80 -8.13
N SER A 52 4.77 9.54 -7.12
CA SER A 52 5.02 10.96 -7.06
C SER A 52 6.50 11.27 -7.01
N ARG A 53 7.23 10.48 -6.23
CA ARG A 53 8.64 10.71 -6.13
C ARG A 53 9.37 10.43 -7.43
N LEU A 54 8.96 9.40 -8.13
CA LEU A 54 9.58 9.08 -9.40
C LEU A 54 9.30 10.17 -10.42
N LYS A 55 8.09 10.71 -10.39
CA LYS A 55 7.78 11.76 -11.33
C LYS A 55 8.58 13.02 -11.04
N GLU A 56 8.80 13.30 -9.78
CA GLU A 56 9.58 14.48 -9.43
C GLU A 56 11.01 14.35 -9.88
N SER A 57 11.49 13.12 -9.99
CA SER A 57 12.87 12.93 -10.38
C SER A 57 13.07 13.11 -11.85
N GLU A 58 12.02 13.07 -12.61
CA GLU A 58 12.16 13.26 -14.03
C GLU A 58 12.39 14.70 -14.34
#